data_4df6b93c6c193b0ee6856e3fc109a25b
#
_entry.id   4df6b93c6c193b0ee6856e3fc109a25b
#
_cell.length_a   1.000
_cell.length_b   1.000
_cell.length_c   1.000
_cell.angle_alpha   90.00
_cell.angle_beta   90.00
_cell.angle_gamma   90.00
#
_symmetry.space_group_name_H-M   'P 1'
#
loop_
_entity.id
_entity.type
_entity.pdbx_description
1 polymer ?
#
loop_
_entity_poly.entity_id
_entity_poly.type
_entity_poly.pdbx_seq_one_letter_code
_entity_poly.pdbx_strand_id
1 'polypeptide(L)'
;MFAFFRPAAHQAPLPAEKIDSTYRRLRWQIFAGIFFGYAGYYLLRKNFSLAMPYLIDEGYTRGQLGLAMSAIAIAYGLSKFLMGLVSDRSNPRFFLPFGLLISAAVMFIFGFAPWATSSVTMMFILLFINGWAQGMGWPPSGRTMVHWWSQKERGGVVSVWNVAHNVGGGLIGPLFLLGMAWFNDWHAAFYVPATVALLVALFAFVTMRDTPQS
;
A
#
# COMPACT_ATOMS: atom_id res chain seq x y z
N MET A 1 -6.23 -19.77 7.63
CA MET A 1 -5.33 -18.62 7.80
C MET A 1 -3.90 -19.09 7.60
N PHE A 2 -3.14 -18.49 6.70
CA PHE A 2 -1.77 -18.89 6.44
C PHE A 2 -0.91 -18.68 7.69
N ALA A 3 -0.05 -19.64 8.03
CA ALA A 3 0.80 -19.58 9.23
C ALA A 3 1.65 -18.30 9.31
N PHE A 4 2.06 -17.79 8.15
CA PHE A 4 2.84 -16.57 7.97
C PHE A 4 2.17 -15.30 8.52
N PHE A 5 0.84 -15.21 8.50
CA PHE A 5 0.10 -14.04 8.99
C PHE A 5 -0.34 -14.13 10.44
N ARG A 6 0.01 -15.18 11.17
CA ARG A 6 -0.42 -15.32 12.56
C ARG A 6 0.06 -14.13 13.41
N PRO A 7 -0.76 -13.66 14.36
CA PRO A 7 -0.32 -12.69 15.36
C PRO A 7 0.97 -13.15 16.04
N ALA A 8 1.82 -12.19 16.39
CA ALA A 8 3.06 -12.49 17.07
C ALA A 8 2.78 -13.08 18.47
N ALA A 9 3.63 -14.00 18.92
CA ALA A 9 3.56 -14.51 20.27
C ALA A 9 3.94 -13.44 21.30
N HIS A 10 3.27 -13.43 22.45
CA HIS A 10 3.63 -12.56 23.54
C HIS A 10 5.01 -12.94 24.09
N GLN A 11 5.83 -11.94 24.37
CA GLN A 11 7.15 -12.10 24.96
C GLN A 11 7.13 -11.76 26.45
N ALA A 12 8.14 -12.18 27.18
CA ALA A 12 8.32 -11.80 28.57
C ALA A 12 8.45 -10.27 28.69
N PRO A 13 7.82 -9.64 29.71
CA PRO A 13 7.92 -8.21 29.92
C PRO A 13 9.37 -7.75 30.08
N LEU A 14 9.70 -6.61 29.49
CA LEU A 14 10.99 -5.96 29.71
C LEU A 14 11.14 -5.51 31.18
N PRO A 15 12.37 -5.37 31.71
CA PRO A 15 12.61 -4.72 32.99
C PRO A 15 11.94 -3.34 33.03
N ALA A 16 11.31 -2.99 34.14
CA ALA A 16 10.52 -1.77 34.32
C ALA A 16 11.25 -0.50 33.85
N GLU A 17 12.55 -0.39 34.14
CA GLU A 17 13.41 0.73 33.78
C GLU A 17 13.53 0.96 32.25
N LYS A 18 13.34 -0.09 31.45
CA LYS A 18 13.49 -0.03 29.99
C LYS A 18 12.16 0.12 29.23
N ILE A 19 11.04 -0.06 29.90
CA ILE A 19 9.72 -0.05 29.25
C ILE A 19 9.45 1.28 28.56
N ASP A 20 9.50 2.39 29.29
CA ASP A 20 9.09 3.71 28.78
C ASP A 20 9.95 4.19 27.61
N SER A 21 11.27 4.01 27.71
CA SER A 21 12.20 4.44 26.66
C SER A 21 12.02 3.60 25.38
N THR A 22 11.90 2.29 25.53
CA THR A 22 11.70 1.37 24.42
C THR A 22 10.33 1.59 23.75
N TYR A 23 9.27 1.73 24.55
CA TYR A 23 7.93 1.99 24.06
C TYR A 23 7.85 3.31 23.27
N ARG A 24 8.44 4.40 23.78
CA ARG A 24 8.48 5.70 23.08
C ARG A 24 9.19 5.60 21.74
N ARG A 25 10.34 4.91 21.68
CA ARG A 25 11.09 4.71 20.44
C ARG A 25 10.30 3.87 19.43
N LEU A 26 9.73 2.76 19.87
CA LEU A 26 8.98 1.85 19.01
C LEU A 26 7.70 2.50 18.48
N ARG A 27 6.99 3.31 19.26
CA ARG A 27 5.80 4.05 18.79
C ARG A 27 6.09 4.90 17.55
N TRP A 28 7.16 5.69 17.58
CA TRP A 28 7.53 6.54 16.45
C TRP A 28 8.03 5.74 15.26
N GLN A 29 8.80 4.69 15.49
CA GLN A 29 9.25 3.76 14.46
C GLN A 29 8.06 3.10 13.77
N ILE A 30 7.09 2.62 14.52
CA ILE A 30 5.87 1.97 14.02
C ILE A 30 4.98 2.99 13.32
N PHE A 31 4.85 4.20 13.87
CA PHE A 31 4.12 5.28 13.20
C PHE A 31 4.70 5.57 11.81
N ALA A 32 6.01 5.70 11.70
CA ALA A 32 6.67 5.86 10.42
C ALA A 32 6.37 4.67 9.47
N GLY A 33 6.41 3.43 9.99
CA GLY A 33 6.08 2.23 9.24
C GLY A 33 4.68 2.23 8.64
N ILE A 34 3.66 2.55 9.45
CA ILE A 34 2.27 2.62 8.95
C ILE A 34 2.01 3.85 8.10
N PHE A 35 2.69 4.98 8.36
CA PHE A 35 2.55 6.20 7.58
C PHE A 35 3.10 6.02 6.16
N PHE A 36 4.37 5.66 6.03
CA PHE A 36 4.99 5.44 4.73
C PHE A 36 4.41 4.19 4.04
N GLY A 37 4.13 3.12 4.78
CA GLY A 37 3.46 1.95 4.25
C GLY A 37 2.13 2.30 3.58
N TYR A 38 1.30 3.09 4.24
CA TYR A 38 0.03 3.53 3.68
C TYR A 38 0.19 4.53 2.51
N ALA A 39 1.16 5.44 2.60
CA ALA A 39 1.52 6.32 1.48
C ALA A 39 1.93 5.51 0.24
N GLY A 40 2.68 4.40 0.43
CA GLY A 40 3.07 3.48 -0.62
C GLY A 40 1.90 2.91 -1.42
N TYR A 41 0.78 2.59 -0.77
CA TYR A 41 -0.44 2.15 -1.47
C TYR A 41 -0.96 3.24 -2.43
N TYR A 42 -0.89 4.49 -2.04
CA TYR A 42 -1.36 5.59 -2.88
C TYR A 42 -0.41 5.91 -4.04
N LEU A 43 0.87 5.58 -3.93
CA LEU A 43 1.82 5.62 -5.06
C LEU A 43 1.40 4.67 -6.20
N LEU A 44 0.64 3.61 -5.91
CA LEU A 44 0.28 2.58 -6.86
C LEU A 44 -1.21 2.57 -7.25
N ARG A 45 -1.96 3.59 -6.83
CA ARG A 45 -3.42 3.62 -7.02
C ARG A 45 -3.86 4.25 -8.33
N LYS A 46 -3.19 5.32 -8.76
CA LYS A 46 -3.63 6.17 -9.88
C LYS A 46 -2.70 6.14 -11.10
N ASN A 47 -1.72 5.26 -11.11
CA ASN A 47 -0.72 5.16 -12.18
C ASN A 47 -1.35 4.94 -13.55
N PHE A 48 -2.37 4.09 -13.63
CA PHE A 48 -3.09 3.81 -14.87
C PHE A 48 -3.72 5.09 -15.47
N SER A 49 -4.18 6.03 -14.63
CA SER A 49 -4.72 7.32 -15.11
C SER A 49 -3.67 8.16 -15.84
N LEU A 50 -2.39 8.08 -15.42
CA LEU A 50 -1.29 8.77 -16.09
C LEU A 50 -0.91 8.12 -17.42
N ALA A 51 -1.14 6.81 -17.56
CA ALA A 51 -0.90 6.05 -18.77
C ALA A 51 -2.04 6.20 -19.81
N MET A 52 -3.25 6.61 -19.39
CA MET A 52 -4.41 6.68 -20.29
C MET A 52 -4.17 7.50 -21.56
N PRO A 53 -3.53 8.68 -21.58
CA PRO A 53 -3.29 9.41 -22.82
C PRO A 53 -2.53 8.56 -23.84
N TYR A 54 -1.49 7.85 -23.41
CA TYR A 54 -0.66 7.01 -24.27
C TYR A 54 -1.43 5.80 -24.80
N LEU A 55 -2.26 5.18 -23.96
CA LEU A 55 -3.14 4.07 -24.37
C LEU A 55 -4.23 4.53 -25.37
N ILE A 56 -4.68 5.79 -25.30
CA ILE A 56 -5.58 6.35 -26.31
C ILE A 56 -4.86 6.49 -27.64
N ASP A 57 -3.60 6.91 -27.64
CA ASP A 57 -2.78 6.98 -28.85
C ASP A 57 -2.52 5.60 -29.46
N GLU A 58 -2.54 4.54 -28.66
CA GLU A 58 -2.49 3.13 -29.10
C GLU A 58 -3.85 2.59 -29.61
N GLY A 59 -4.92 3.41 -29.59
CA GLY A 59 -6.22 3.08 -30.18
C GLY A 59 -7.32 2.71 -29.20
N TYR A 60 -7.09 2.77 -27.89
CA TYR A 60 -8.15 2.55 -26.90
C TYR A 60 -9.06 3.77 -26.77
N THR A 61 -10.35 3.54 -26.56
CA THR A 61 -11.29 4.63 -26.24
C THR A 61 -11.28 4.96 -24.73
N ARG A 62 -11.63 6.20 -24.40
CA ARG A 62 -11.80 6.63 -22.99
C ARG A 62 -12.78 5.77 -22.22
N GLY A 63 -13.85 5.30 -22.88
CA GLY A 63 -14.85 4.42 -22.27
C GLY A 63 -14.28 3.05 -21.92
N GLN A 64 -13.47 2.45 -22.78
CA GLN A 64 -12.80 1.18 -22.54
C GLN A 64 -11.82 1.27 -21.39
N LEU A 65 -10.99 2.31 -21.34
CA LEU A 65 -10.03 2.54 -20.25
C LEU A 65 -10.74 2.87 -18.93
N GLY A 66 -11.86 3.62 -18.98
CA GLY A 66 -12.71 3.87 -17.83
C GLY A 66 -13.34 2.58 -17.27
N LEU A 67 -13.76 1.67 -18.15
CA LEU A 67 -14.22 0.34 -17.74
C LEU A 67 -13.11 -0.45 -17.03
N ALA A 68 -11.90 -0.48 -17.59
CA ALA A 68 -10.77 -1.13 -16.95
C ALA A 68 -10.48 -0.53 -15.56
N MET A 69 -10.49 0.80 -15.43
CA MET A 69 -10.27 1.49 -14.15
C MET A 69 -11.35 1.21 -13.11
N SER A 70 -12.59 0.97 -13.51
CA SER A 70 -13.68 0.64 -12.57
C SER A 70 -13.38 -0.61 -11.74
N ALA A 71 -12.55 -1.51 -12.25
CA ALA A 71 -12.08 -2.70 -11.56
C ALA A 71 -11.41 -2.37 -10.21
N ILE A 72 -10.63 -1.27 -10.15
CA ILE A 72 -9.98 -0.84 -8.90
C ILE A 72 -11.02 -0.51 -7.84
N ALA A 73 -12.04 0.27 -8.19
CA ALA A 73 -13.06 0.70 -7.25
C ALA A 73 -13.89 -0.47 -6.73
N ILE A 74 -14.31 -1.37 -7.64
CA ILE A 74 -15.09 -2.57 -7.31
C ILE A 74 -14.27 -3.49 -6.39
N ALA A 75 -13.05 -3.83 -6.78
CA ALA A 75 -12.18 -4.72 -6.02
C ALA A 75 -11.83 -4.11 -4.65
N TYR A 76 -11.49 -2.82 -4.61
CA TYR A 76 -11.16 -2.12 -3.36
C TYR A 76 -12.33 -2.11 -2.38
N GLY A 77 -13.55 -1.84 -2.86
CA GLY A 77 -14.75 -1.83 -2.00
C GLY A 77 -15.00 -3.20 -1.36
N LEU A 78 -14.95 -4.28 -2.16
CA LEU A 78 -15.10 -5.65 -1.68
C LEU A 78 -13.96 -6.06 -0.76
N SER A 79 -12.74 -5.80 -1.19
CA SER A 79 -11.52 -6.18 -0.44
C SER A 79 -11.43 -5.48 0.90
N LYS A 80 -11.72 -4.19 0.98
CA LYS A 80 -11.65 -3.42 2.23
C LYS A 80 -12.50 -4.05 3.33
N PHE A 81 -13.68 -4.55 2.98
CA PHE A 81 -14.58 -5.22 3.90
C PHE A 81 -14.02 -6.58 4.34
N LEU A 82 -13.63 -7.44 3.38
CA LEU A 82 -13.12 -8.79 3.67
C LEU A 82 -11.75 -8.76 4.34
N MET A 83 -10.85 -7.91 3.85
CA MET A 83 -9.50 -7.78 4.40
C MET A 83 -9.48 -7.14 5.78
N GLY A 84 -10.52 -6.40 6.18
CA GLY A 84 -10.71 -5.97 7.55
C GLY A 84 -10.78 -7.17 8.50
N LEU A 85 -11.66 -8.14 8.21
CA LEU A 85 -11.82 -9.36 9.01
C LEU A 85 -10.54 -10.21 9.07
N VAL A 86 -9.79 -10.28 7.96
CA VAL A 86 -8.52 -11.01 7.91
C VAL A 86 -7.43 -10.27 8.69
N SER A 87 -7.36 -8.94 8.55
CA SER A 87 -6.39 -8.09 9.22
C SER A 87 -6.49 -8.16 10.74
N ASP A 88 -7.72 -8.22 11.29
CA ASP A 88 -7.94 -8.31 12.74
C ASP A 88 -7.30 -9.56 13.37
N ARG A 89 -7.09 -10.60 12.56
CA ARG A 89 -6.47 -11.88 12.94
C ARG A 89 -5.05 -12.04 12.39
N SER A 90 -4.48 -10.98 11.82
CA SER A 90 -3.19 -11.03 11.13
C SER A 90 -2.18 -10.10 11.78
N ASN A 91 -0.90 -10.48 11.70
CA ASN A 91 0.20 -9.60 12.09
C ASN A 91 0.36 -8.47 11.06
N PRO A 92 0.16 -7.19 11.45
CA PRO A 92 0.26 -6.06 10.53
C PRO A 92 1.66 -5.89 9.91
N ARG A 93 2.71 -6.37 10.59
CA ARG A 93 4.09 -6.37 10.08
C ARG A 93 4.24 -7.11 8.76
N PHE A 94 3.48 -8.16 8.55
CA PHE A 94 3.49 -8.95 7.32
C PHE A 94 2.35 -8.55 6.39
N PHE A 95 1.17 -8.32 6.94
CA PHE A 95 -0.04 -8.13 6.16
C PHE A 95 -0.02 -6.85 5.32
N LEU A 96 0.42 -5.72 5.90
CA LEU A 96 0.50 -4.44 5.18
C LEU A 96 1.55 -4.48 4.06
N PRO A 97 2.82 -4.89 4.28
CA PRO A 97 3.79 -4.99 3.20
C PRO A 97 3.39 -6.01 2.13
N PHE A 98 2.74 -7.11 2.49
CA PHE A 98 2.32 -8.12 1.52
C PHE A 98 1.33 -7.57 0.49
N GLY A 99 0.30 -6.83 0.92
CA GLY A 99 -0.61 -6.18 -0.02
C GLY A 99 0.09 -5.14 -0.90
N LEU A 100 1.06 -4.41 -0.33
CA LEU A 100 1.87 -3.45 -1.09
C LEU A 100 2.76 -4.13 -2.14
N LEU A 101 3.34 -5.30 -1.80
CA LEU A 101 4.11 -6.12 -2.74
C LEU A 101 3.25 -6.64 -3.91
N ILE A 102 2.01 -7.08 -3.64
CA ILE A 102 1.08 -7.48 -4.72
C ILE A 102 0.79 -6.29 -5.63
N SER A 103 0.48 -5.12 -5.07
CA SER A 103 0.25 -3.90 -5.86
C SER A 103 1.48 -3.53 -6.70
N ALA A 104 2.68 -3.58 -6.12
CA ALA A 104 3.91 -3.30 -6.84
C ALA A 104 4.16 -4.31 -7.97
N ALA A 105 3.92 -5.60 -7.72
CA ALA A 105 4.06 -6.64 -8.76
C ALA A 105 3.12 -6.38 -9.95
N VAL A 106 1.87 -6.00 -9.71
CA VAL A 106 0.94 -5.63 -10.78
C VAL A 106 1.45 -4.41 -11.57
N MET A 107 2.00 -3.41 -10.89
CA MET A 107 2.57 -2.24 -11.57
C MET A 107 3.83 -2.61 -12.38
N PHE A 108 4.67 -3.52 -11.90
CA PHE A 108 5.79 -4.03 -12.70
C PHE A 108 5.30 -4.81 -13.94
N ILE A 109 4.21 -5.58 -13.81
CA ILE A 109 3.60 -6.25 -14.96
C ILE A 109 3.15 -5.21 -16.00
N PHE A 110 2.48 -4.14 -15.60
CA PHE A 110 2.11 -3.05 -16.51
C PHE A 110 3.33 -2.34 -17.11
N GLY A 111 4.42 -2.23 -16.35
CA GLY A 111 5.63 -1.54 -16.77
C GLY A 111 6.52 -2.34 -17.73
N PHE A 112 6.50 -3.68 -17.66
CA PHE A 112 7.46 -4.50 -18.38
C PHE A 112 6.85 -5.58 -19.27
N ALA A 113 5.57 -5.91 -19.11
CA ALA A 113 4.94 -6.98 -19.88
C ALA A 113 4.01 -6.41 -20.96
N PRO A 114 4.36 -6.52 -22.27
CA PRO A 114 3.56 -5.96 -23.35
C PRO A 114 2.11 -6.51 -23.39
N TRP A 115 1.90 -7.72 -22.90
CA TRP A 115 0.55 -8.32 -22.85
C TRP A 115 -0.36 -7.65 -21.80
N ALA A 116 0.18 -6.91 -20.84
CA ALA A 116 -0.60 -6.28 -19.77
C ALA A 116 -1.62 -5.25 -20.31
N THR A 117 -1.27 -4.58 -21.41
CA THR A 117 -2.12 -3.60 -22.09
C THR A 117 -2.71 -4.13 -23.40
N SER A 118 -2.61 -5.44 -23.69
CA SER A 118 -3.07 -6.03 -24.96
C SER A 118 -4.59 -6.05 -25.14
N SER A 119 -5.35 -5.94 -24.05
CA SER A 119 -6.81 -5.90 -24.10
C SER A 119 -7.41 -5.24 -22.86
N VAL A 120 -8.62 -4.70 -23.02
CA VAL A 120 -9.39 -4.11 -21.90
C VAL A 120 -9.62 -5.13 -20.77
N THR A 121 -9.88 -6.39 -21.14
CA THR A 121 -10.09 -7.49 -20.18
C THR A 121 -8.85 -7.75 -19.35
N MET A 122 -7.66 -7.77 -19.97
CA MET A 122 -6.41 -7.99 -19.26
C MET A 122 -6.12 -6.83 -18.30
N MET A 123 -6.28 -5.60 -18.79
CA MET A 123 -6.16 -4.40 -17.93
C MET A 123 -7.15 -4.44 -16.77
N PHE A 124 -8.41 -4.82 -17.02
CA PHE A 124 -9.42 -4.96 -15.96
C PHE A 124 -9.00 -5.97 -14.90
N ILE A 125 -8.52 -7.17 -15.28
CA ILE A 125 -8.09 -8.22 -14.37
C ILE A 125 -6.91 -7.74 -13.52
N LEU A 126 -5.89 -7.15 -14.12
CA LEU A 126 -4.72 -6.64 -13.40
C LEU A 126 -5.09 -5.51 -12.44
N LEU A 127 -5.93 -4.59 -12.88
CA LEU A 127 -6.42 -3.49 -12.05
C LEU A 127 -7.34 -3.99 -10.92
N PHE A 128 -8.09 -5.07 -11.16
CA PHE A 128 -8.88 -5.73 -10.11
C PHE A 128 -7.97 -6.32 -9.03
N ILE A 129 -6.89 -7.02 -9.41
CA ILE A 129 -5.89 -7.56 -8.47
C ILE A 129 -5.24 -6.42 -7.67
N ASN A 130 -4.86 -5.33 -8.35
CA ASN A 130 -4.33 -4.15 -7.68
C ASN A 130 -5.34 -3.55 -6.69
N GLY A 131 -6.59 -3.34 -7.12
CA GLY A 131 -7.65 -2.83 -6.28
C GLY A 131 -7.92 -3.72 -5.06
N TRP A 132 -7.85 -5.03 -5.23
CA TRP A 132 -7.96 -5.99 -4.12
C TRP A 132 -6.84 -5.80 -3.11
N ALA A 133 -5.59 -5.75 -3.56
CA ALA A 133 -4.43 -5.52 -2.72
C ALA A 133 -4.50 -4.17 -1.99
N GLN A 134 -5.02 -3.12 -2.64
CA GLN A 134 -5.23 -1.80 -2.03
C GLN A 134 -6.12 -1.83 -0.77
N GLY A 135 -7.05 -2.79 -0.66
CA GLY A 135 -7.87 -2.99 0.54
C GLY A 135 -7.10 -3.47 1.77
N MET A 136 -5.86 -3.93 1.59
CA MET A 136 -5.02 -4.44 2.67
C MET A 136 -4.23 -3.33 3.42
N GLY A 137 -4.31 -2.08 3.01
CA GLY A 137 -3.50 -1.00 3.60
C GLY A 137 -4.11 -0.39 4.87
N TRP A 138 -5.39 -0.04 4.84
CA TRP A 138 -6.05 0.65 5.96
C TRP A 138 -6.25 -0.21 7.20
N PRO A 139 -6.78 -1.46 7.10
CA PRO A 139 -7.13 -2.25 8.28
C PRO A 139 -5.93 -2.52 9.20
N PRO A 140 -4.75 -2.98 8.72
CA PRO A 140 -3.60 -3.20 9.58
C PRO A 140 -3.06 -1.91 10.20
N SER A 141 -3.15 -0.76 9.51
CA SER A 141 -2.77 0.54 10.05
C SER A 141 -3.68 0.95 11.21
N GLY A 142 -5.01 0.80 11.03
CA GLY A 142 -6.00 1.06 12.07
C GLY A 142 -5.80 0.18 13.29
N ARG A 143 -5.64 -1.14 13.09
CA ARG A 143 -5.34 -2.11 14.17
C ARG A 143 -4.08 -1.72 14.93
N THR A 144 -3.00 -1.38 14.24
CA THR A 144 -1.74 -0.93 14.86
C THR A 144 -1.96 0.29 15.73
N MET A 145 -2.68 1.30 15.24
CA MET A 145 -2.97 2.50 16.04
C MET A 145 -3.80 2.21 17.29
N VAL A 146 -4.70 1.23 17.24
CA VAL A 146 -5.48 0.80 18.41
C VAL A 146 -4.60 0.15 19.47
N HIS A 147 -3.62 -0.64 19.10
CA HIS A 147 -2.74 -1.35 20.05
C HIS A 147 -1.62 -0.47 20.62
N TRP A 148 -1.11 0.50 19.86
CA TRP A 148 0.07 1.28 20.22
C TRP A 148 -0.22 2.65 20.81
N TRP A 149 -1.46 3.17 20.72
CA TRP A 149 -1.84 4.46 21.26
C TRP A 149 -3.09 4.40 22.15
N SER A 150 -3.05 5.15 23.24
CA SER A 150 -4.18 5.26 24.15
C SER A 150 -5.39 5.91 23.46
N GLN A 151 -6.58 5.68 23.99
CA GLN A 151 -7.81 6.24 23.44
C GLN A 151 -7.77 7.79 23.36
N LYS A 152 -7.10 8.46 24.32
CA LYS A 152 -6.94 9.91 24.36
C LYS A 152 -6.04 10.45 23.23
N GLU A 153 -5.01 9.72 22.86
CA GLU A 153 -4.02 10.13 21.84
C GLU A 153 -4.45 9.75 20.41
N ARG A 154 -5.28 8.72 20.29
CA ARG A 154 -5.58 8.06 19.02
C ARG A 154 -6.17 8.99 17.97
N GLY A 155 -7.04 9.92 18.37
CA GLY A 155 -7.63 10.91 17.45
C GLY A 155 -6.56 11.74 16.73
N GLY A 156 -5.60 12.29 17.48
CA GLY A 156 -4.49 13.07 16.92
C GLY A 156 -3.58 12.22 16.02
N VAL A 157 -3.25 11.01 16.46
CA VAL A 157 -2.42 10.08 15.67
C VAL A 157 -3.08 9.71 14.34
N VAL A 158 -4.36 9.37 14.35
CA VAL A 158 -5.13 9.07 13.13
C VAL A 158 -5.19 10.26 12.19
N SER A 159 -5.37 11.49 12.72
CA SER A 159 -5.42 12.70 11.92
C SER A 159 -4.10 12.95 11.18
N VAL A 160 -2.96 12.82 11.86
CA VAL A 160 -1.64 12.97 11.24
C VAL A 160 -1.37 11.81 10.27
N TRP A 161 -1.66 10.58 10.67
CA TRP A 161 -1.48 9.42 9.79
C TRP A 161 -2.32 9.54 8.51
N ASN A 162 -3.52 10.11 8.59
CA ASN A 162 -4.40 10.25 7.42
C ASN A 162 -3.79 11.15 6.32
N VAL A 163 -2.81 12.01 6.65
CA VAL A 163 -2.07 12.79 5.64
C VAL A 163 -1.26 11.89 4.69
N ALA A 164 -0.93 10.67 5.11
CA ALA A 164 -0.12 9.73 4.31
C ALA A 164 -0.69 9.48 2.90
N HIS A 165 -2.02 9.39 2.76
CA HIS A 165 -2.64 9.19 1.45
C HIS A 165 -2.45 10.39 0.51
N ASN A 166 -2.43 11.62 1.03
CA ASN A 166 -2.15 12.81 0.24
C ASN A 166 -0.67 12.86 -0.17
N VAL A 167 0.24 12.49 0.73
CA VAL A 167 1.67 12.39 0.42
C VAL A 167 1.91 11.39 -0.69
N GLY A 168 1.41 10.15 -0.55
CA GLY A 168 1.54 9.12 -1.58
C GLY A 168 0.91 9.53 -2.91
N GLY A 169 -0.34 10.02 -2.87
CA GLY A 169 -1.05 10.46 -4.06
C GLY A 169 -0.42 11.67 -4.77
N GLY A 170 0.16 12.59 -3.99
CA GLY A 170 0.84 13.78 -4.53
C GLY A 170 2.18 13.48 -5.18
N LEU A 171 2.86 12.40 -4.77
CA LEU A 171 4.16 12.02 -5.31
C LEU A 171 4.08 11.27 -6.66
N ILE A 172 2.92 10.78 -7.07
CA ILE A 172 2.78 10.00 -8.33
C ILE A 172 3.20 10.84 -9.54
N GLY A 173 2.68 12.06 -9.67
CA GLY A 173 3.01 12.94 -10.78
C GLY A 173 4.50 13.27 -10.88
N PRO A 174 5.13 13.78 -9.82
CA PRO A 174 6.58 14.02 -9.79
C PRO A 174 7.41 12.77 -10.13
N LEU A 175 7.06 11.59 -9.60
CA LEU A 175 7.75 10.33 -9.91
C LEU A 175 7.60 9.93 -11.38
N PHE A 176 6.42 10.14 -11.95
CA PHE A 176 6.19 9.90 -13.38
C PHE A 176 7.05 10.83 -14.24
N LEU A 177 7.05 12.14 -13.94
CA LEU A 177 7.87 13.12 -14.68
C LEU A 177 9.37 12.81 -14.57
N LEU A 178 9.83 12.40 -13.40
CA LEU A 178 11.21 11.96 -13.21
C LEU A 178 11.54 10.72 -14.05
N GLY A 179 10.62 9.74 -14.07
CA GLY A 179 10.77 8.55 -14.89
C GLY A 179 10.80 8.88 -16.40
N MET A 180 9.91 9.76 -16.84
CA MET A 180 9.92 10.24 -18.23
C MET A 180 11.24 10.95 -18.59
N ALA A 181 11.77 11.77 -17.69
CA ALA A 181 13.02 12.46 -17.92
C ALA A 181 14.24 11.52 -18.02
N TRP A 182 14.24 10.42 -17.27
CA TRP A 182 15.36 9.47 -17.24
C TRP A 182 15.27 8.39 -18.31
N PHE A 183 14.08 7.88 -18.56
CA PHE A 183 13.88 6.70 -19.42
C PHE A 183 13.21 7.02 -20.76
N ASN A 184 12.62 8.21 -20.91
CA ASN A 184 11.84 8.61 -22.10
C ASN A 184 10.78 7.55 -22.50
N ASP A 185 10.15 6.95 -21.48
CA ASP A 185 9.19 5.86 -21.62
C ASP A 185 8.01 6.09 -20.68
N TRP A 186 6.78 6.09 -21.23
CA TRP A 186 5.58 6.31 -20.44
C TRP A 186 5.25 5.15 -19.46
N HIS A 187 5.78 3.96 -19.69
CA HIS A 187 5.67 2.85 -18.75
C HIS A 187 6.36 3.14 -17.41
N ALA A 188 7.20 4.17 -17.36
CA ALA A 188 7.75 4.72 -16.13
C ALA A 188 6.67 5.15 -15.12
N ALA A 189 5.45 5.45 -15.57
CA ALA A 189 4.29 5.67 -14.71
C ALA A 189 3.99 4.48 -13.78
N PHE A 190 4.41 3.30 -14.14
CA PHE A 190 4.18 2.06 -13.40
C PHE A 190 5.42 1.62 -12.63
N TYR A 191 6.56 1.38 -13.32
CA TYR A 191 7.70 0.74 -12.67
C TYR A 191 8.48 1.68 -11.73
N VAL A 192 8.48 2.99 -11.95
CA VAL A 192 9.19 3.93 -11.05
C VAL A 192 8.49 4.01 -9.68
N PRO A 193 7.18 4.31 -9.59
CA PRO A 193 6.49 4.25 -8.31
C PRO A 193 6.49 2.85 -7.68
N ALA A 194 6.46 1.77 -8.48
CA ALA A 194 6.53 0.41 -7.98
C ALA A 194 7.87 0.12 -7.28
N THR A 195 8.97 0.62 -7.84
CA THR A 195 10.30 0.51 -7.21
C THR A 195 10.34 1.22 -5.85
N VAL A 196 9.81 2.44 -5.79
CA VAL A 196 9.69 3.16 -4.52
C VAL A 196 8.82 2.41 -3.53
N ALA A 197 7.69 1.86 -3.98
CA ALA A 197 6.79 1.08 -3.13
C ALA A 197 7.43 -0.21 -2.59
N LEU A 198 8.32 -0.87 -3.34
CA LEU A 198 9.11 -2.01 -2.82
C LEU A 198 10.02 -1.59 -1.66
N LEU A 199 10.71 -0.47 -1.79
CA LEU A 199 11.55 0.06 -0.71
C LEU A 199 10.71 0.42 0.52
N VAL A 200 9.53 1.01 0.30
CA VAL A 200 8.57 1.32 1.36
C VAL A 200 8.03 0.05 2.01
N ALA A 201 7.74 -1.01 1.25
CA ALA A 201 7.29 -2.29 1.78
C ALA A 201 8.37 -2.92 2.69
N LEU A 202 9.63 -2.90 2.27
CA LEU A 202 10.76 -3.35 3.07
C LEU A 202 10.91 -2.50 4.34
N PHE A 203 10.82 -1.19 4.23
CA PHE A 203 10.85 -0.28 5.37
C PHE A 203 9.73 -0.58 6.37
N ALA A 204 8.49 -0.74 5.91
CA ALA A 204 7.36 -1.09 6.76
C ALA A 204 7.57 -2.46 7.44
N PHE A 205 8.05 -3.46 6.71
CA PHE A 205 8.37 -4.78 7.25
C PHE A 205 9.40 -4.72 8.39
N VAL A 206 10.43 -3.89 8.26
CA VAL A 206 11.49 -3.75 9.28
C VAL A 206 11.01 -2.96 10.50
N THR A 207 10.22 -1.90 10.26
CA THR A 207 9.83 -0.94 11.31
C THR A 207 8.59 -1.36 12.09
N MET A 208 7.65 -2.06 11.46
CA MET A 208 6.40 -2.45 12.12
C MET A 208 6.57 -3.60 13.12
N ARG A 209 5.73 -3.58 14.15
CA ARG A 209 5.53 -4.66 15.12
C ARG A 209 4.03 -4.90 15.29
N ASP A 210 3.65 -6.08 15.81
CA ASP A 210 2.25 -6.42 15.99
C ASP A 210 1.66 -5.65 17.17
N THR A 211 2.05 -5.97 18.37
CA THR A 211 1.55 -5.36 19.60
C THR A 211 2.71 -4.96 20.52
N PRO A 212 2.48 -4.10 21.54
CA PRO A 212 3.50 -3.80 22.54
C PRO A 212 3.98 -4.99 23.36
N GLN A 213 3.23 -6.10 23.30
CA GLN A 213 3.51 -7.34 24.03
C GLN A 213 4.23 -8.39 23.18
N SER A 214 4.58 -8.06 21.92
CA SER A 214 5.21 -8.99 20.97
C SER A 214 6.68 -8.67 20.68
#